data_66a07a66943f1cf761d6f41bf87fed63
#
_entry.id   66a07a66943f1cf761d6f41bf87fed63
#
_cell.length_a   1.000
_cell.length_b   1.000
_cell.length_c   1.000
_cell.angle_alpha   90.00
_cell.angle_beta   90.00
_cell.angle_gamma   90.00
#
_symmetry.space_group_name_H-M   'P 1'
#
loop_
_entity.id
_entity.type
_entity.pdbx_description
1 polymer ?
#
loop_
_entity_poly.entity_id
_entity_poly.type
_entity_poly.pdbx_seq_one_letter_code
_entity_poly.pdbx_strand_id
1 'polypeptide(L)'
;AAVLHLRGTYFAVLTFGMTELIRHAISYFEKSVTGTVGRVLMVVPEASTVYYTVLLLAVLAVALSIVVRRTRFGLAMLGIGADEQRAQTLGVNTRIIKIAGFALTAAVAGAVGAAMSVRWTYIDPHTVFNPFIGFQTVLIALIGGAMTLWGPLIAAIVFSVLAETLRLQVPQIYMMSLGLLLILSVLYLPGGLASVRADTFRGWGRDLRAWWADLRDELSGEKRRREAREKQLRERRHGY
;
A
#
# COMPACT_ATOMS: atom_id res chain seq x y z
N ALA A 1 1.06 18.99 11.27
CA ALA A 1 -0.33 19.41 11.58
C ALA A 1 -1.05 19.97 10.36
N ALA A 2 -0.41 20.80 9.53
CA ALA A 2 -1.04 21.43 8.34
C ALA A 2 -1.50 20.40 7.28
N VAL A 3 -0.73 19.38 7.03
CA VAL A 3 -0.98 18.35 6.00
C VAL A 3 -2.16 17.43 6.34
N LEU A 4 -2.45 17.23 7.63
CA LEU A 4 -3.49 16.32 8.11
C LEU A 4 -4.94 16.82 7.89
N HIS A 5 -5.13 18.04 7.38
CA HIS A 5 -6.45 18.56 6.98
C HIS A 5 -6.87 18.06 5.59
N LEU A 6 -5.91 17.60 4.78
CA LEU A 6 -6.18 17.11 3.44
C LEU A 6 -6.65 15.66 3.49
N ARG A 7 -7.51 15.29 2.56
CA ARG A 7 -8.08 13.95 2.47
C ARG A 7 -7.69 13.28 1.16
N GLY A 8 -7.57 11.95 1.21
CA GLY A 8 -7.36 11.13 0.02
C GLY A 8 -6.08 11.43 -0.74
N THR A 9 -6.21 11.52 -2.06
CA THR A 9 -5.09 11.71 -3.00
C THR A 9 -4.28 13.00 -2.78
N TYR A 10 -4.93 14.09 -2.36
CA TYR A 10 -4.23 15.35 -2.07
C TYR A 10 -3.27 15.22 -0.89
N PHE A 11 -3.62 14.42 0.12
CA PHE A 11 -2.72 14.13 1.23
C PHE A 11 -1.48 13.36 0.74
N ALA A 12 -1.67 12.34 -0.11
CA ALA A 12 -0.58 11.54 -0.64
C ALA A 12 0.37 12.37 -1.51
N VAL A 13 -0.16 13.20 -2.42
CA VAL A 13 0.65 14.06 -3.29
C VAL A 13 1.44 15.08 -2.48
N LEU A 14 0.81 15.71 -1.48
CA LEU A 14 1.50 16.71 -0.65
C LEU A 14 2.59 16.08 0.22
N THR A 15 2.34 14.92 0.82
CA THR A 15 3.35 14.22 1.62
C THR A 15 4.53 13.76 0.78
N PHE A 16 4.27 13.30 -0.43
CA PHE A 16 5.31 12.96 -1.40
C PHE A 16 6.13 14.20 -1.78
N GLY A 17 5.48 15.32 -2.12
CA GLY A 17 6.15 16.60 -2.42
C GLY A 17 6.97 17.11 -1.23
N MET A 18 6.48 16.96 0.01
CA MET A 18 7.26 17.31 1.22
C MET A 18 8.49 16.42 1.39
N THR A 19 8.41 15.14 1.08
CA THR A 19 9.55 14.21 1.13
C THR A 19 10.62 14.65 0.14
N GLU A 20 10.25 15.01 -1.10
CA GLU A 20 11.16 15.53 -2.11
C GLU A 20 11.78 16.86 -1.70
N LEU A 21 10.98 17.76 -1.12
CA LEU A 21 11.48 19.06 -0.63
C LEU A 21 12.53 18.84 0.47
N ILE A 22 12.26 17.96 1.43
CA ILE A 22 13.20 17.64 2.51
C ILE A 22 14.48 17.01 1.95
N ARG A 23 14.37 16.09 1.00
CA ARG A 23 15.50 15.48 0.31
C ARG A 23 16.43 16.52 -0.31
N HIS A 24 15.85 17.45 -1.09
CA HIS A 24 16.61 18.52 -1.73
C HIS A 24 17.18 19.50 -0.72
N ALA A 25 16.43 19.85 0.33
CA ALA A 25 16.90 20.74 1.38
C ALA A 25 18.12 20.15 2.12
N ILE A 26 18.07 18.86 2.47
CA ILE A 26 19.21 18.17 3.11
C ILE A 26 20.40 18.09 2.16
N SER A 27 20.19 17.74 0.89
CA SER A 27 21.26 17.68 -0.11
C SER A 27 21.93 19.05 -0.30
N TYR A 28 21.14 20.12 -0.33
CA TYR A 28 21.67 21.51 -0.44
C TYR A 28 22.44 21.87 0.82
N PHE A 29 21.91 21.57 2.00
CA PHE A 29 22.58 21.85 3.27
C PHE A 29 23.91 21.09 3.38
N GLU A 30 23.98 19.82 3.08
CA GLU A 30 25.21 19.02 3.09
C GLU A 30 26.23 19.57 2.12
N LYS A 31 25.82 19.91 0.90
CA LYS A 31 26.70 20.51 -0.11
C LYS A 31 27.26 21.87 0.33
N SER A 32 26.44 22.68 0.99
CA SER A 32 26.84 24.03 1.43
C SER A 32 27.75 24.00 2.66
N VAL A 33 27.53 23.07 3.59
CA VAL A 33 28.24 23.02 4.88
C VAL A 33 29.43 22.07 4.84
N THR A 34 29.25 20.89 4.22
CA THR A 34 30.26 19.82 4.24
C THR A 34 31.04 19.75 2.91
N GLY A 35 30.58 20.44 1.84
CA GLY A 35 31.18 20.41 0.52
C GLY A 35 30.91 19.12 -0.28
N THR A 36 30.39 18.11 0.36
CA THR A 36 30.07 16.80 -0.24
C THR A 36 28.67 16.38 0.16
N VAL A 37 27.98 15.65 -0.73
CA VAL A 37 26.65 15.05 -0.43
C VAL A 37 26.87 13.62 -0.01
N GLY A 38 26.26 13.23 1.11
CA GLY A 38 26.35 11.88 1.67
C GLY A 38 27.53 11.69 2.64
N ARG A 39 27.43 10.62 3.42
CA ARG A 39 28.39 10.30 4.48
C ARG A 39 28.79 8.84 4.41
N VAL A 40 30.09 8.58 4.59
CA VAL A 40 30.64 7.23 4.74
C VAL A 40 30.61 6.86 6.23
N LEU A 41 30.00 5.75 6.55
CA LEU A 41 30.04 5.18 7.90
C LEU A 41 31.29 4.31 8.05
N MET A 42 32.20 4.73 8.93
CA MET A 42 33.44 3.99 9.17
C MET A 42 33.24 2.75 10.04
N VAL A 43 32.16 2.69 10.80
CA VAL A 43 31.84 1.56 11.68
C VAL A 43 30.62 0.85 11.12
N VAL A 44 30.84 -0.32 10.56
CA VAL A 44 29.75 -1.22 10.11
C VAL A 44 29.59 -2.29 11.16
N PRO A 45 28.48 -2.34 11.91
CA PRO A 45 28.25 -3.40 12.87
C PRO A 45 28.11 -4.74 12.16
N GLU A 46 28.33 -5.81 12.91
CA GLU A 46 28.16 -7.16 12.43
C GLU A 46 26.72 -7.37 11.89
N ALA A 47 26.60 -8.06 10.77
CA ALA A 47 25.29 -8.29 10.12
C ALA A 47 24.27 -8.97 11.05
N SER A 48 24.73 -9.82 11.96
CA SER A 48 23.95 -10.46 13.03
C SER A 48 23.29 -9.44 13.95
N THR A 49 24.04 -8.42 14.39
CA THR A 49 23.54 -7.38 15.29
C THR A 49 22.42 -6.56 14.61
N VAL A 50 22.62 -6.18 13.35
CA VAL A 50 21.60 -5.46 12.59
C VAL A 50 20.34 -6.32 12.42
N TYR A 51 20.51 -7.60 12.09
CA TYR A 51 19.39 -8.53 11.94
C TYR A 51 18.55 -8.65 13.21
N TYR A 52 19.18 -8.92 14.38
CA TYR A 52 18.47 -9.05 15.65
C TYR A 52 17.82 -7.73 16.09
N THR A 53 18.45 -6.59 15.82
CA THR A 53 17.88 -5.28 16.12
C THR A 53 16.61 -5.02 15.29
N VAL A 54 16.65 -5.28 13.99
CA VAL A 54 15.48 -5.11 13.11
C VAL A 54 14.38 -6.10 13.46
N LEU A 55 14.74 -7.35 13.78
CA LEU A 55 13.79 -8.37 14.25
C LEU A 55 13.09 -7.94 15.54
N LEU A 56 13.86 -7.44 16.52
CA LEU A 56 13.31 -6.91 17.78
C LEU A 56 12.35 -5.75 17.52
N LEU A 57 12.72 -4.80 16.65
CA LEU A 57 11.86 -3.68 16.27
C LEU A 57 10.59 -4.15 15.58
N ALA A 58 10.66 -5.17 14.72
CA ALA A 58 9.50 -5.76 14.07
C ALA A 58 8.55 -6.40 15.09
N VAL A 59 9.07 -7.17 16.04
CA VAL A 59 8.28 -7.76 17.14
C VAL A 59 7.64 -6.67 17.99
N LEU A 60 8.39 -5.63 18.36
CA LEU A 60 7.87 -4.48 19.11
C LEU A 60 6.78 -3.73 18.34
N ALA A 61 6.93 -3.53 17.03
CA ALA A 61 5.91 -2.89 16.18
C ALA A 61 4.60 -3.70 16.15
N VAL A 62 4.70 -5.02 16.03
CA VAL A 62 3.52 -5.91 16.08
C VAL A 62 2.88 -5.88 17.48
N ALA A 63 3.66 -5.99 18.53
CA ALA A 63 3.19 -5.92 19.92
C ALA A 63 2.49 -4.56 20.19
N LEU A 64 3.12 -3.46 19.78
CA LEU A 64 2.55 -2.12 19.88
C LEU A 64 1.22 -2.01 19.13
N SER A 65 1.13 -2.57 17.92
CA SER A 65 -0.10 -2.58 17.14
C SER A 65 -1.23 -3.36 17.84
N ILE A 66 -0.90 -4.50 18.48
CA ILE A 66 -1.88 -5.29 19.26
C ILE A 66 -2.36 -4.50 20.48
N VAL A 67 -1.43 -3.88 21.21
CA VAL A 67 -1.76 -3.09 22.40
C VAL A 67 -2.63 -1.89 22.01
N VAL A 68 -2.21 -1.12 21.01
CA VAL A 68 -2.96 0.06 20.53
C VAL A 68 -4.38 -0.32 20.13
N ARG A 69 -4.59 -1.40 19.40
CA ARG A 69 -5.92 -1.86 18.97
C ARG A 69 -6.85 -2.18 20.15
N ARG A 70 -6.31 -2.55 21.32
CA ARG A 70 -7.09 -2.83 22.53
C ARG A 70 -7.36 -1.62 23.39
N THR A 71 -6.77 -0.46 23.08
CA THR A 71 -6.96 0.79 23.83
C THR A 71 -8.12 1.61 23.28
N ARG A 72 -8.62 2.56 24.09
CA ARG A 72 -9.61 3.55 23.64
C ARG A 72 -9.11 4.38 22.46
N PHE A 73 -7.81 4.63 22.39
CA PHE A 73 -7.16 5.32 21.29
C PHE A 73 -7.28 4.53 19.97
N GLY A 74 -7.02 3.23 19.99
CA GLY A 74 -7.17 2.37 18.81
C GLY A 74 -8.61 2.23 18.35
N LEU A 75 -9.56 2.14 19.30
CA LEU A 75 -10.99 2.15 18.96
C LEU A 75 -11.41 3.47 18.32
N ALA A 76 -10.92 4.61 18.82
CA ALA A 76 -11.17 5.91 18.20
C ALA A 76 -10.58 6.00 16.80
N MET A 77 -9.37 5.46 16.56
CA MET A 77 -8.76 5.40 15.23
C MET A 77 -9.60 4.55 14.26
N LEU A 78 -10.09 3.39 14.70
CA LEU A 78 -10.97 2.54 13.89
C LEU A 78 -12.29 3.24 13.55
N GLY A 79 -12.89 3.94 14.52
CA GLY A 79 -14.08 4.74 14.30
C GLY A 79 -13.88 5.85 13.26
N ILE A 80 -12.76 6.57 13.34
CA ILE A 80 -12.38 7.60 12.35
C ILE A 80 -12.18 6.98 10.96
N GLY A 81 -11.58 5.79 10.89
CA GLY A 81 -11.35 5.06 9.63
C GLY A 81 -12.64 4.59 8.97
N ALA A 82 -13.68 4.29 9.76
CA ALA A 82 -14.99 3.89 9.25
C ALA A 82 -15.81 5.11 8.78
N ASP A 83 -15.93 6.13 9.62
CA ASP A 83 -16.64 7.38 9.31
C ASP A 83 -16.18 8.51 10.24
N GLU A 84 -15.44 9.46 9.66
CA GLU A 84 -14.88 10.59 10.43
C GLU A 84 -15.95 11.51 11.00
N GLN A 85 -17.05 11.73 10.28
CA GLN A 85 -18.12 12.63 10.72
C GLN A 85 -18.87 12.02 11.90
N ARG A 86 -19.17 10.72 11.83
CA ARG A 86 -19.80 9.98 12.93
C ARG A 86 -18.91 9.94 14.18
N ALA A 87 -17.59 9.77 14.01
CA ALA A 87 -16.67 9.81 15.14
C ALA A 87 -16.67 11.17 15.83
N GLN A 88 -16.77 12.28 15.07
CA GLN A 88 -16.88 13.64 15.64
C GLN A 88 -18.19 13.85 16.41
N THR A 89 -19.32 13.35 15.91
CA THR A 89 -20.60 13.46 16.63
C THR A 89 -20.61 12.68 17.94
N LEU A 90 -19.79 11.63 18.04
CA LEU A 90 -19.57 10.89 19.29
C LEU A 90 -18.56 11.55 20.24
N GLY A 91 -18.12 12.78 19.95
CA GLY A 91 -17.19 13.55 20.78
C GLY A 91 -15.72 13.20 20.62
N VAL A 92 -15.35 12.41 19.61
CA VAL A 92 -13.94 12.07 19.35
C VAL A 92 -13.24 13.26 18.68
N ASN A 93 -12.15 13.74 19.31
CA ASN A 93 -11.30 14.75 18.69
C ASN A 93 -10.43 14.11 17.59
N THR A 94 -10.97 14.07 16.36
CA THR A 94 -10.34 13.40 15.22
C THR A 94 -8.96 13.94 14.88
N ARG A 95 -8.75 15.26 15.09
CA ARG A 95 -7.48 15.92 14.81
C ARG A 95 -6.35 15.41 15.71
N ILE A 96 -6.58 15.36 17.03
CA ILE A 96 -5.58 14.89 18.00
C ILE A 96 -5.28 13.41 17.78
N ILE A 97 -6.31 12.59 17.58
CA ILE A 97 -6.16 11.15 17.36
C ILE A 97 -5.35 10.88 16.07
N LYS A 98 -5.62 11.59 14.99
CA LYS A 98 -4.86 11.46 13.75
C LYS A 98 -3.39 11.87 13.91
N ILE A 99 -3.13 13.00 14.58
CA ILE A 99 -1.76 13.47 14.83
C ILE A 99 -0.99 12.44 15.67
N ALA A 100 -1.58 11.97 16.76
CA ALA A 100 -0.95 11.01 17.66
C ALA A 100 -0.69 9.66 16.97
N GLY A 101 -1.66 9.18 16.16
CA GLY A 101 -1.48 7.96 15.37
C GLY A 101 -0.36 8.09 14.34
N PHE A 102 -0.32 9.22 13.64
CA PHE A 102 0.73 9.50 12.66
C PHE A 102 2.11 9.60 13.33
N ALA A 103 2.19 10.29 14.49
CA ALA A 103 3.43 10.40 15.25
C ALA A 103 3.93 9.02 15.74
N LEU A 104 3.03 8.16 16.20
CA LEU A 104 3.36 6.81 16.65
C LEU A 104 3.93 5.96 15.51
N THR A 105 3.26 5.97 14.35
CA THR A 105 3.74 5.23 13.16
C THR A 105 5.06 5.78 12.64
N ALA A 106 5.24 7.12 12.66
CA ALA A 106 6.48 7.76 12.26
C ALA A 106 7.64 7.42 13.19
N ALA A 107 7.39 7.30 14.51
CA ALA A 107 8.41 6.90 15.48
C ALA A 107 8.90 5.46 15.22
N VAL A 108 7.97 4.53 14.95
CA VAL A 108 8.33 3.13 14.62
C VAL A 108 9.10 3.07 13.29
N ALA A 109 8.60 3.75 12.25
CA ALA A 109 9.26 3.78 10.95
C ALA A 109 10.66 4.41 11.04
N GLY A 110 10.80 5.50 11.82
CA GLY A 110 12.09 6.15 12.07
C GLY A 110 13.08 5.24 12.80
N ALA A 111 12.64 4.49 13.81
CA ALA A 111 13.48 3.53 14.51
C ALA A 111 13.99 2.40 13.58
N VAL A 112 13.11 1.87 12.73
CA VAL A 112 13.49 0.86 11.72
C VAL A 112 14.44 1.46 10.69
N GLY A 113 14.18 2.68 10.21
CA GLY A 113 15.05 3.39 9.29
C GLY A 113 16.45 3.63 9.86
N ALA A 114 16.53 4.04 11.14
CA ALA A 114 17.81 4.23 11.84
C ALA A 114 18.57 2.90 11.97
N ALA A 115 17.91 1.81 12.32
CA ALA A 115 18.52 0.49 12.41
C ALA A 115 19.03 -0.02 11.05
N MET A 116 18.28 0.26 9.96
CA MET A 116 18.67 -0.14 8.61
C MET A 116 19.75 0.74 8.00
N SER A 117 19.87 2.00 8.41
CA SER A 117 20.86 2.96 7.87
C SER A 117 22.29 2.49 8.10
N VAL A 118 22.55 1.80 9.22
CA VAL A 118 23.86 1.28 9.59
C VAL A 118 24.35 0.15 8.66
N ARG A 119 23.45 -0.45 7.88
CA ARG A 119 23.79 -1.46 6.88
C ARG A 119 24.48 -0.89 5.65
N TRP A 120 24.28 0.39 5.36
CA TRP A 120 24.86 1.04 4.19
C TRP A 120 26.19 1.69 4.58
N THR A 121 27.25 1.33 3.88
CA THR A 121 28.56 1.94 4.05
C THR A 121 28.56 3.41 3.64
N TYR A 122 27.70 3.75 2.66
CA TYR A 122 27.52 5.12 2.17
C TYR A 122 26.03 5.49 2.25
N ILE A 123 25.74 6.58 2.93
CA ILE A 123 24.38 7.09 3.12
C ILE A 123 24.29 8.43 2.41
N ASP A 124 23.41 8.53 1.43
CA ASP A 124 23.08 9.76 0.74
C ASP A 124 21.57 10.07 0.81
N PRO A 125 21.17 11.33 0.68
CA PRO A 125 19.75 11.70 0.70
C PRO A 125 18.91 11.03 -0.39
N HIS A 126 19.50 10.72 -1.56
CA HIS A 126 18.78 10.06 -2.64
C HIS A 126 18.45 8.60 -2.33
N THR A 127 19.35 7.90 -1.68
CA THR A 127 19.14 6.50 -1.24
C THR A 127 18.15 6.42 -0.08
N VAL A 128 18.25 7.34 0.89
CA VAL A 128 17.37 7.35 2.09
C VAL A 128 15.95 7.74 1.74
N PHE A 129 15.77 8.78 0.92
CA PHE A 129 14.45 9.26 0.48
C PHE A 129 14.00 8.63 -0.83
N ASN A 130 14.34 7.35 -1.06
CA ASN A 130 13.95 6.65 -2.27
C ASN A 130 12.42 6.40 -2.29
N PRO A 131 11.67 6.99 -3.23
CA PRO A 131 10.21 6.81 -3.32
C PRO A 131 9.79 5.37 -3.52
N PHE A 132 10.64 4.57 -4.14
CA PHE A 132 10.38 3.16 -4.43
C PHE A 132 10.15 2.35 -3.16
N ILE A 133 10.90 2.61 -2.08
CA ILE A 133 10.72 1.95 -0.77
C ILE A 133 9.34 2.28 -0.20
N GLY A 134 8.91 3.54 -0.33
CA GLY A 134 7.56 3.97 0.07
C GLY A 134 6.47 3.26 -0.70
N PHE A 135 6.56 3.21 -2.03
CA PHE A 135 5.60 2.50 -2.87
C PHE A 135 5.55 1.01 -2.57
N GLN A 136 6.70 0.36 -2.36
CA GLN A 136 6.78 -1.04 -1.97
C GLN A 136 6.07 -1.31 -0.64
N THR A 137 6.25 -0.43 0.34
CA THR A 137 5.58 -0.53 1.65
C THR A 137 4.06 -0.40 1.51
N VAL A 138 3.58 0.57 0.73
CA VAL A 138 2.15 0.73 0.44
C VAL A 138 1.59 -0.50 -0.27
N LEU A 139 2.32 -1.04 -1.25
CA LEU A 139 1.92 -2.23 -1.99
C LEU A 139 1.76 -3.44 -1.07
N ILE A 140 2.73 -3.69 -0.20
CA ILE A 140 2.66 -4.79 0.79
C ILE A 140 1.44 -4.60 1.71
N ALA A 141 1.18 -3.38 2.18
CA ALA A 141 0.04 -3.08 3.04
C ALA A 141 -1.30 -3.29 2.32
N LEU A 142 -1.40 -2.90 1.04
CA LEU A 142 -2.60 -3.09 0.23
C LEU A 142 -2.85 -4.58 -0.06
N ILE A 143 -1.83 -5.31 -0.50
CA ILE A 143 -1.94 -6.75 -0.77
C ILE A 143 -2.33 -7.50 0.50
N GLY A 144 -1.71 -7.17 1.63
CA GLY A 144 -2.02 -7.81 2.91
C GLY A 144 -3.42 -7.47 3.45
N GLY A 145 -3.97 -6.34 3.02
CA GLY A 145 -5.22 -5.79 3.57
C GLY A 145 -4.95 -4.88 4.76
N ALA A 146 -4.96 -3.57 4.49
CA ALA A 146 -4.60 -2.51 5.46
C ALA A 146 -5.45 -2.52 6.74
N MET A 147 -6.65 -3.09 6.73
CA MET A 147 -7.55 -3.17 7.89
C MET A 147 -7.21 -4.34 8.84
N THR A 148 -6.41 -5.30 8.38
CA THR A 148 -6.04 -6.49 9.18
C THR A 148 -4.67 -6.31 9.83
N LEU A 149 -4.42 -7.00 10.94
CA LEU A 149 -3.12 -6.98 11.60
C LEU A 149 -2.14 -7.97 10.96
N TRP A 150 -2.61 -9.17 10.71
CA TRP A 150 -1.81 -10.28 10.22
C TRP A 150 -1.60 -10.28 8.71
N GLY A 151 -2.53 -9.64 7.96
CA GLY A 151 -2.45 -9.57 6.51
C GLY A 151 -1.16 -8.93 5.99
N PRO A 152 -0.83 -7.69 6.38
CA PRO A 152 0.41 -7.05 5.97
C PRO A 152 1.68 -7.79 6.39
N LEU A 153 1.66 -8.47 7.55
CA LEU A 153 2.79 -9.26 8.02
C LEU A 153 3.08 -10.46 7.09
N ILE A 154 2.03 -11.23 6.77
CA ILE A 154 2.13 -12.36 5.85
C ILE A 154 2.51 -11.87 4.44
N ALA A 155 1.87 -10.81 3.99
CA ALA A 155 2.17 -10.21 2.69
C ALA A 155 3.62 -9.72 2.60
N ALA A 156 4.17 -9.15 3.68
CA ALA A 156 5.57 -8.72 3.72
C ALA A 156 6.54 -9.89 3.54
N ILE A 157 6.28 -11.02 4.18
CA ILE A 157 7.13 -12.23 4.04
C ILE A 157 7.06 -12.75 2.60
N VAL A 158 5.86 -12.98 2.09
CA VAL A 158 5.65 -13.50 0.71
C VAL A 158 6.25 -12.55 -0.31
N PHE A 159 5.99 -11.24 -0.16
CA PHE A 159 6.49 -10.23 -1.06
C PHE A 159 8.03 -10.11 -1.02
N SER A 160 8.64 -10.20 0.16
CA SER A 160 10.11 -10.15 0.30
C SER A 160 10.78 -11.30 -0.44
N VAL A 161 10.25 -12.52 -0.31
CA VAL A 161 10.76 -13.69 -1.03
C VAL A 161 10.59 -13.52 -2.54
N LEU A 162 9.42 -13.07 -2.98
CA LEU A 162 9.13 -12.84 -4.39
C LEU A 162 10.04 -11.74 -4.97
N ALA A 163 10.16 -10.61 -4.27
CA ALA A 163 10.97 -9.47 -4.66
C ALA A 163 12.45 -9.84 -4.77
N GLU A 164 12.97 -10.60 -3.81
CA GLU A 164 14.37 -11.06 -3.85
C GLU A 164 14.62 -12.03 -4.99
N THR A 165 13.71 -12.97 -5.23
CA THR A 165 13.81 -13.90 -6.35
C THR A 165 13.80 -13.16 -7.70
N LEU A 166 12.90 -12.21 -7.89
CA LEU A 166 12.84 -11.38 -9.09
C LEU A 166 14.09 -10.53 -9.28
N ARG A 167 14.59 -9.93 -8.20
CA ARG A 167 15.79 -9.09 -8.21
C ARG A 167 17.03 -9.88 -8.62
N LEU A 168 17.15 -11.13 -8.17
CA LEU A 168 18.30 -11.98 -8.47
C LEU A 168 18.24 -12.57 -9.91
N GLN A 169 17.04 -12.94 -10.38
CA GLN A 169 16.88 -13.59 -11.67
C GLN A 169 16.74 -12.61 -12.84
N VAL A 170 15.99 -11.53 -12.65
CA VAL A 170 15.64 -10.60 -13.74
C VAL A 170 15.66 -9.13 -13.25
N PRO A 171 16.84 -8.58 -12.92
CA PRO A 171 16.95 -7.24 -12.30
C PRO A 171 16.39 -6.12 -13.19
N GLN A 172 16.41 -6.26 -14.51
CA GLN A 172 15.90 -5.25 -15.45
C GLN A 172 14.37 -5.13 -15.42
N ILE A 173 13.67 -6.24 -15.16
CA ILE A 173 12.21 -6.29 -15.16
C ILE A 173 11.64 -6.10 -13.76
N TYR A 174 12.48 -6.18 -12.73
CA TYR A 174 12.07 -6.09 -11.33
C TYR A 174 11.21 -4.84 -11.02
N MET A 175 11.67 -3.65 -11.43
CA MET A 175 10.91 -2.41 -11.20
C MET A 175 9.60 -2.36 -11.99
N MET A 176 9.60 -2.88 -13.22
CA MET A 176 8.37 -2.94 -14.04
C MET A 176 7.36 -3.94 -13.46
N SER A 177 7.83 -5.10 -13.00
CA SER A 177 6.96 -6.12 -12.40
C SER A 177 6.33 -5.63 -11.10
N LEU A 178 7.07 -4.88 -10.27
CA LEU A 178 6.52 -4.26 -9.07
C LEU A 178 5.47 -3.17 -9.38
N GLY A 179 5.73 -2.33 -10.38
CA GLY A 179 4.76 -1.34 -10.84
C GLY A 179 3.48 -1.99 -11.36
N LEU A 180 3.61 -3.03 -12.19
CA LEU A 180 2.49 -3.80 -12.69
C LEU A 180 1.70 -4.48 -11.55
N LEU A 181 2.41 -5.08 -10.60
CA LEU A 181 1.81 -5.74 -9.44
C LEU A 181 1.06 -4.74 -8.55
N LEU A 182 1.57 -3.51 -8.42
CA LEU A 182 0.88 -2.42 -7.72
C LEU A 182 -0.42 -2.05 -8.44
N ILE A 183 -0.38 -1.87 -9.76
CA ILE A 183 -1.57 -1.54 -10.55
C ILE A 183 -2.61 -2.66 -10.42
N LEU A 184 -2.20 -3.91 -10.60
CA LEU A 184 -3.09 -5.06 -10.44
C LEU A 184 -3.66 -5.16 -9.02
N SER A 185 -2.84 -4.91 -7.99
CA SER A 185 -3.31 -4.92 -6.60
C SER A 185 -4.37 -3.87 -6.33
N VAL A 186 -4.19 -2.64 -6.81
CA VAL A 186 -5.17 -1.55 -6.65
C VAL A 186 -6.46 -1.83 -7.41
N LEU A 187 -6.36 -2.40 -8.63
CA LEU A 187 -7.52 -2.70 -9.46
C LEU A 187 -8.33 -3.90 -8.96
N TYR A 188 -7.65 -4.96 -8.53
CA TYR A 188 -8.31 -6.24 -8.25
C TYR A 188 -8.45 -6.58 -6.75
N LEU A 189 -7.64 -5.94 -5.88
CA LEU A 189 -7.66 -6.20 -4.44
C LEU A 189 -7.88 -4.93 -3.59
N PRO A 190 -8.97 -4.18 -3.78
CA PRO A 190 -9.20 -2.95 -3.02
C PRO A 190 -9.32 -3.17 -1.50
N GLY A 191 -9.57 -4.40 -1.06
CA GLY A 191 -9.60 -4.80 0.36
C GLY A 191 -8.44 -5.68 0.81
N GLY A 192 -7.45 -5.95 -0.07
CA GLY A 192 -6.32 -6.84 0.18
C GLY A 192 -6.69 -8.34 0.18
N LEU A 193 -5.67 -9.20 0.24
CA LEU A 193 -5.84 -10.66 0.27
C LEU A 193 -6.69 -11.13 1.46
N ALA A 194 -6.69 -10.42 2.56
CA ALA A 194 -7.48 -10.74 3.74
C ALA A 194 -9.00 -10.51 3.55
N SER A 195 -9.40 -9.72 2.55
CA SER A 195 -10.81 -9.50 2.19
C SER A 195 -11.30 -10.49 1.14
N VAL A 196 -10.41 -11.23 0.51
CA VAL A 196 -10.74 -12.26 -0.47
C VAL A 196 -11.31 -13.48 0.27
N ARG A 197 -12.56 -13.39 0.66
CA ARG A 197 -13.35 -14.55 1.08
C ARG A 197 -13.50 -15.48 -0.12
N ALA A 198 -13.53 -16.80 0.13
CA ALA A 198 -13.71 -17.82 -0.90
C ALA A 198 -14.93 -17.59 -1.82
N ASP A 199 -15.89 -16.82 -1.36
CA ASP A 199 -17.09 -16.42 -2.11
C ASP A 199 -16.80 -15.44 -3.25
N THR A 200 -15.78 -14.59 -3.12
CA THR A 200 -15.36 -13.63 -4.18
C THR A 200 -14.73 -14.37 -5.36
N PHE A 201 -13.94 -15.42 -5.09
CA PHE A 201 -13.37 -16.26 -6.15
C PHE A 201 -14.44 -17.05 -6.93
N ARG A 202 -15.49 -17.49 -6.24
CA ARG A 202 -16.64 -18.17 -6.88
C ARG A 202 -17.48 -17.21 -7.75
N GLY A 203 -17.59 -15.94 -7.32
CA GLY A 203 -18.24 -14.88 -8.11
C GLY A 203 -17.46 -14.59 -9.39
N TRP A 204 -16.17 -14.37 -9.27
CA TRP A 204 -15.31 -13.99 -10.40
C TRP A 204 -15.22 -15.07 -11.50
N GLY A 205 -15.19 -16.35 -11.11
CA GLY A 205 -15.24 -17.45 -12.07
C GLY A 205 -16.58 -17.54 -12.83
N ARG A 206 -17.67 -17.01 -12.26
CA ARG A 206 -18.99 -16.90 -12.94
C ARG A 206 -19.03 -15.67 -13.87
N ASP A 207 -18.51 -14.55 -13.42
CA ASP A 207 -18.50 -13.30 -14.19
C ASP A 207 -17.57 -13.40 -15.39
N LEU A 208 -16.40 -14.03 -15.24
CA LEU A 208 -15.51 -14.36 -16.38
C LEU A 208 -16.18 -15.28 -17.39
N ARG A 209 -16.87 -16.33 -16.92
CA ARG A 209 -17.59 -17.22 -17.84
C ARG A 209 -18.75 -16.53 -18.52
N ALA A 210 -19.47 -15.66 -17.84
CA ALA A 210 -20.53 -14.84 -18.43
C ALA A 210 -19.97 -13.87 -19.47
N TRP A 211 -18.84 -13.21 -19.16
CA TRP A 211 -18.16 -12.31 -20.10
C TRP A 211 -17.62 -13.05 -21.34
N TRP A 212 -17.02 -14.24 -21.17
CA TRP A 212 -16.60 -15.09 -22.30
C TRP A 212 -17.77 -15.61 -23.12
N ALA A 213 -18.91 -15.90 -22.49
CA ALA A 213 -20.14 -16.30 -23.18
C ALA A 213 -20.71 -15.12 -24.00
N ASP A 214 -20.75 -13.94 -23.42
CA ASP A 214 -21.23 -12.71 -24.09
C ASP A 214 -20.35 -12.33 -25.28
N LEU A 215 -19.00 -12.41 -25.12
CA LEU A 215 -18.03 -12.22 -26.21
C LEU A 215 -18.19 -13.27 -27.32
N ARG A 216 -18.41 -14.52 -26.95
CA ARG A 216 -18.63 -15.61 -27.93
C ARG A 216 -19.93 -15.36 -28.73
N ASP A 217 -21.01 -14.96 -28.06
CA ASP A 217 -22.28 -14.65 -28.68
C ASP A 217 -22.21 -13.41 -29.58
N GLU A 218 -21.39 -12.43 -29.21
CA GLU A 218 -21.12 -11.23 -29.99
C GLU A 218 -20.28 -11.54 -31.25
N LEU A 219 -19.24 -12.34 -31.11
CA LEU A 219 -18.38 -12.79 -32.20
C LEU A 219 -19.10 -13.77 -33.17
N SER A 220 -20.01 -14.59 -32.66
CA SER A 220 -20.78 -15.56 -33.49
C SER A 220 -21.97 -14.92 -34.23
N GLY A 221 -22.27 -13.65 -33.97
CA GLY A 221 -23.40 -12.95 -34.56
C GLY A 221 -24.78 -13.45 -34.12
N GLU A 222 -24.82 -14.34 -33.12
CA GLU A 222 -26.04 -14.93 -32.59
C GLU A 222 -26.92 -13.90 -31.87
N LYS A 223 -26.31 -12.91 -31.22
CA LYS A 223 -27.03 -11.81 -30.55
C LYS A 223 -27.87 -11.00 -31.55
N ARG A 224 -27.31 -10.68 -32.69
CA ARG A 224 -28.05 -10.01 -33.78
C ARG A 224 -29.21 -10.86 -34.33
N ARG A 225 -29.02 -12.17 -34.39
CA ARG A 225 -30.07 -13.10 -34.85
C ARG A 225 -31.20 -13.25 -33.84
N ARG A 226 -30.91 -13.21 -32.53
CA ARG A 226 -31.93 -13.26 -31.46
C ARG A 226 -32.74 -11.95 -31.44
N GLU A 227 -32.06 -10.80 -31.46
CA GLU A 227 -32.74 -9.49 -31.53
C GLU A 227 -33.65 -9.32 -32.79
N ALA A 228 -33.17 -9.79 -33.93
CA ALA A 228 -33.99 -9.78 -35.15
C ALA A 228 -35.22 -10.68 -35.03
N ARG A 229 -35.10 -11.87 -34.41
CA ARG A 229 -36.24 -12.76 -34.15
C ARG A 229 -37.23 -12.19 -33.14
N GLU A 230 -36.75 -11.58 -32.05
CA GLU A 230 -37.61 -10.92 -31.07
C GLU A 230 -38.38 -9.74 -31.67
N LYS A 231 -37.70 -8.95 -32.52
CA LYS A 231 -38.34 -7.84 -33.22
C LYS A 231 -39.46 -8.32 -34.15
N GLN A 232 -39.24 -9.38 -34.92
CA GLN A 232 -40.27 -10.00 -35.78
C GLN A 232 -41.43 -10.58 -34.95
N LEU A 233 -41.17 -11.15 -33.77
CA LEU A 233 -42.22 -11.67 -32.90
C LEU A 233 -43.07 -10.56 -32.27
N ARG A 234 -42.46 -9.42 -31.93
CA ARG A 234 -43.19 -8.22 -31.45
C ARG A 234 -44.06 -7.58 -32.54
N GLU A 235 -43.54 -7.49 -33.74
CA GLU A 235 -44.32 -6.97 -34.87
C GLU A 235 -45.52 -7.85 -35.20
N ARG A 236 -45.40 -9.18 -35.11
CA ARG A 236 -46.50 -10.10 -35.28
C ARG A 236 -47.56 -10.07 -34.16
N ARG A 237 -47.17 -9.64 -32.93
CA ARG A 237 -48.07 -9.51 -31.77
C ARG A 237 -48.87 -8.20 -31.76
N HIS A 238 -48.44 -7.17 -32.44
CA HIS A 238 -49.10 -5.87 -32.49
C HIS A 238 -49.80 -5.61 -33.84
N GLY A 239 -49.83 -6.60 -34.72
CA GLY A 239 -50.51 -6.54 -36.01
C GLY A 239 -51.89 -7.21 -36.09
N TYR A 240 -52.57 -7.38 -34.90
CA TYR A 240 -53.97 -7.70 -34.80
C TYR A 240 -54.74 -6.67 -34.01
#